data_a6980d351ed0be9b0e269b0ba3495ee3
#
_entry.id   a6980d351ed0be9b0e269b0ba3495ee3
#
_cell.length_a   1.000
_cell.length_b   1.000
_cell.length_c   1.000
_cell.angle_alpha   90.00
_cell.angle_beta   90.00
_cell.angle_gamma   90.00
#
_symmetry.space_group_name_H-M   'P 1'
#
loop_
_entity.id
_entity.type
_entity.pdbx_description
1 polymer ?
#
loop_
_entity_poly.entity_id
_entity_poly.type
_entity_poly.pdbx_seq_one_letter_code
_entity_poly.pdbx_strand_id
1 'polypeptide(L)'
;FEMESRGELVEKIEDLVNRKRYTELRDLLLPLEPADIAILADDLDDEKTLPLLFRLLPKEQAAEVFVELESDQQELLIRGFSNTELKEVLDELYLDDTVDIVEEMPANVVKRILKHSDPDMRKSINEILKYPEDSTGSIMTTEFVDLKETMTVEDALKRIRRTGPDKETINVCYVIDDWRHLIGVLSIRTLLLAEEDDIIGDIMERNYICVQTLDDQEETARALGKYDFLALPVVDTENRLVGIVTVDDAIDVLQEETTEDMEKMAAMLPTDKPYLRTSAFDTFKSRIPWLLLLMVSATFTGQIISSFEDALSAFTILTAYIPMLMDTGGNCGSQASVTVIRGLSLGEIEFSDLIQVVWKECRVALLCGTVLAGANFAKLMLLDRMVFHNPITVTVAAVICLTLVCTVFAAKIVGCMLPLLAKKIGFDPAVMASPFITTIVDALSLLIYFRFASFLLGI
;
A
#
# COMPACT_ATOMS: atom_id res chain seq x y z
N PHE A 1 -7.71 22.16 7.49
CA PHE A 1 -7.72 22.17 8.96
C PHE A 1 -6.33 22.51 9.48
N GLU A 2 -6.13 23.68 10.14
CA GLU A 2 -4.83 24.04 10.72
C GLU A 2 -4.62 23.27 12.03
N MET A 3 -3.44 22.68 12.22
CA MET A 3 -3.11 21.83 13.38
C MET A 3 -3.29 22.54 14.77
N GLU A 4 -3.20 23.86 14.83
CA GLU A 4 -3.51 24.62 16.05
C GLU A 4 -5.00 24.58 16.44
N SER A 5 -5.89 24.42 15.47
CA SER A 5 -7.34 24.34 15.72
C SER A 5 -7.79 22.96 16.25
N ARG A 6 -7.04 21.89 15.96
CA ARG A 6 -7.42 20.51 16.35
C ARG A 6 -7.36 20.31 17.87
N GLY A 7 -6.24 20.66 18.52
CA GLY A 7 -6.11 20.53 19.97
C GLY A 7 -7.10 21.41 20.73
N GLU A 8 -7.36 22.63 20.25
CA GLU A 8 -8.37 23.52 20.84
C GLU A 8 -9.79 22.97 20.71
N LEU A 9 -10.10 22.29 19.59
CA LEU A 9 -11.40 21.63 19.39
C LEU A 9 -11.56 20.43 20.32
N VAL A 10 -10.55 19.61 20.49
CA VAL A 10 -10.56 18.46 21.43
C VAL A 10 -10.80 18.94 22.85
N GLU A 11 -10.03 19.94 23.34
CA GLU A 11 -10.22 20.52 24.67
C GLU A 11 -11.65 21.10 24.85
N LYS A 12 -12.17 21.72 23.80
CA LYS A 12 -13.52 22.27 23.81
C LYS A 12 -14.60 21.21 23.85
N ILE A 13 -14.42 20.12 23.10
CA ILE A 13 -15.31 18.94 23.11
C ILE A 13 -15.32 18.35 24.53
N GLU A 14 -14.15 18.08 25.11
CA GLU A 14 -14.03 17.57 26.48
C GLU A 14 -14.69 18.48 27.53
N ASP A 15 -14.48 19.79 27.44
CA ASP A 15 -15.12 20.77 28.36
C ASP A 15 -16.64 20.72 28.21
N LEU A 16 -17.18 20.68 26.98
CA LEU A 16 -18.62 20.62 26.72
C LEU A 16 -19.22 19.28 27.21
N VAL A 17 -18.52 18.16 27.02
CA VAL A 17 -18.92 16.84 27.52
C VAL A 17 -18.95 16.84 29.06
N ASN A 18 -17.88 17.32 29.71
CA ASN A 18 -17.76 17.39 31.16
C ASN A 18 -18.86 18.29 31.79
N ARG A 19 -19.21 19.37 31.10
CA ARG A 19 -20.30 20.29 31.53
C ARG A 19 -21.70 19.84 31.09
N LYS A 20 -21.80 18.71 30.34
CA LYS A 20 -23.08 18.19 29.82
C LYS A 20 -23.83 19.18 28.93
N ARG A 21 -23.09 20.03 28.16
CA ARG A 21 -23.66 21.01 27.23
C ARG A 21 -23.86 20.43 25.86
N TYR A 22 -24.71 19.40 25.76
CA TYR A 22 -24.85 18.58 24.54
C TYR A 22 -25.41 19.35 23.33
N THR A 23 -26.23 20.38 23.55
CA THR A 23 -26.72 21.21 22.44
C THR A 23 -25.59 21.98 21.78
N GLU A 24 -24.71 22.58 22.55
CA GLU A 24 -23.57 23.33 22.02
C GLU A 24 -22.53 22.40 21.39
N LEU A 25 -22.37 21.20 21.97
CA LEU A 25 -21.50 20.17 21.39
C LEU A 25 -22.03 19.73 20.01
N ARG A 26 -23.33 19.50 19.89
CA ARG A 26 -23.97 19.21 18.61
C ARG A 26 -23.78 20.34 17.59
N ASP A 27 -24.04 21.59 18.02
CA ASP A 27 -23.88 22.78 17.16
C ASP A 27 -22.40 22.96 16.68
N LEU A 28 -21.44 22.46 17.47
CA LEU A 28 -20.02 22.44 17.13
C LEU A 28 -19.69 21.37 16.09
N LEU A 29 -20.29 20.17 16.20
CA LEU A 29 -20.00 19.01 15.33
C LEU A 29 -20.70 19.10 13.98
N LEU A 30 -21.94 19.59 13.91
CA LEU A 30 -22.77 19.62 12.71
C LEU A 30 -22.10 20.25 11.46
N PRO A 31 -21.31 21.34 11.57
CA PRO A 31 -20.67 21.95 10.40
C PRO A 31 -19.35 21.27 9.98
N LEU A 32 -18.88 20.26 10.72
CA LEU A 32 -17.63 19.57 10.43
C LEU A 32 -17.90 18.45 9.41
N GLU A 33 -16.89 18.18 8.57
CA GLU A 33 -16.91 17.02 7.68
C GLU A 33 -16.78 15.71 8.49
N PRO A 34 -17.38 14.61 8.04
CA PRO A 34 -17.32 13.31 8.70
C PRO A 34 -15.91 12.84 9.04
N ALA A 35 -14.98 12.91 8.09
CA ALA A 35 -13.59 12.55 8.29
C ALA A 35 -12.91 13.40 9.40
N ASP A 36 -13.21 14.71 9.48
CA ASP A 36 -12.69 15.57 10.55
C ASP A 36 -13.24 15.16 11.93
N ILE A 37 -14.51 14.75 11.99
CA ILE A 37 -15.13 14.27 13.24
C ILE A 37 -14.48 12.95 13.67
N ALA A 38 -14.21 12.03 12.75
CA ALA A 38 -13.52 10.77 13.02
C ALA A 38 -12.11 11.01 13.57
N ILE A 39 -11.35 11.94 12.97
CA ILE A 39 -10.03 12.35 13.46
C ILE A 39 -10.11 12.95 14.88
N LEU A 40 -11.12 13.77 15.18
CA LEU A 40 -11.32 14.32 16.52
C LEU A 40 -11.71 13.24 17.53
N ALA A 41 -12.50 12.26 17.11
CA ALA A 41 -12.88 11.11 17.93
C ALA A 41 -11.67 10.23 18.29
N ASP A 42 -10.69 10.18 17.43
CA ASP A 42 -9.42 9.46 17.63
C ASP A 42 -8.57 10.07 18.75
N ASP A 43 -8.60 11.38 18.87
CA ASP A 43 -7.86 12.12 19.90
C ASP A 43 -8.52 12.09 21.30
N LEU A 44 -9.76 11.58 21.39
CA LEU A 44 -10.50 11.52 22.66
C LEU A 44 -10.19 10.23 23.42
N ASP A 45 -9.49 10.33 24.55
CA ASP A 45 -9.05 9.21 25.37
C ASP A 45 -10.19 8.45 26.11
N ASP A 46 -11.44 8.96 26.09
CA ASP A 46 -12.55 8.37 26.85
C ASP A 46 -13.51 7.56 25.98
N GLU A 47 -13.46 6.23 26.13
CA GLU A 47 -14.38 5.27 25.47
C GLU A 47 -15.86 5.61 25.61
N LYS A 48 -16.25 6.45 26.58
CA LYS A 48 -17.65 6.86 26.78
C LYS A 48 -18.04 8.09 25.95
N THR A 49 -17.06 8.86 25.53
CA THR A 49 -17.29 10.10 24.77
C THR A 49 -17.67 9.77 23.32
N LEU A 50 -17.05 8.81 22.69
CA LEU A 50 -17.35 8.40 21.31
C LEU A 50 -18.84 8.03 21.09
N PRO A 51 -19.46 7.11 21.89
CA PRO A 51 -20.89 6.81 21.72
C PRO A 51 -21.82 8.01 21.99
N LEU A 52 -21.36 8.95 22.81
CA LEU A 52 -22.12 10.17 23.08
C LEU A 52 -22.08 11.12 21.88
N LEU A 53 -20.90 11.36 21.29
CA LEU A 53 -20.74 12.18 20.09
C LEU A 53 -21.59 11.62 18.96
N PHE A 54 -21.48 10.32 18.72
CA PHE A 54 -22.20 9.62 17.68
C PHE A 54 -23.74 9.81 17.79
N ARG A 55 -24.28 9.73 18.99
CA ARG A 55 -25.73 9.93 19.24
C ARG A 55 -26.21 11.38 19.08
N LEU A 56 -25.31 12.36 19.02
CA LEU A 56 -25.64 13.76 18.78
C LEU A 56 -25.73 14.12 17.29
N LEU A 57 -25.13 13.30 16.43
CA LEU A 57 -25.11 13.51 14.99
C LEU A 57 -26.45 13.10 14.34
N PRO A 58 -26.85 13.74 13.21
CA PRO A 58 -27.88 13.20 12.32
C PRO A 58 -27.50 11.81 11.81
N LYS A 59 -28.47 10.98 11.42
CA LYS A 59 -28.21 9.60 11.02
C LYS A 59 -27.27 9.48 9.82
N GLU A 60 -27.50 10.27 8.78
CA GLU A 60 -26.68 10.31 7.59
C GLU A 60 -25.23 10.65 7.96
N GLN A 61 -25.00 11.77 8.63
CA GLN A 61 -23.66 12.17 9.06
C GLN A 61 -23.01 11.17 10.05
N ALA A 62 -23.82 10.53 10.90
CA ALA A 62 -23.33 9.51 11.82
C ALA A 62 -22.84 8.25 11.07
N ALA A 63 -23.54 7.85 10.01
CA ALA A 63 -23.12 6.72 9.18
C ALA A 63 -21.81 7.04 8.43
N GLU A 64 -21.70 8.22 7.83
CA GLU A 64 -20.46 8.67 7.19
C GLU A 64 -19.27 8.74 8.18
N VAL A 65 -19.49 9.30 9.38
CA VAL A 65 -18.46 9.29 10.46
C VAL A 65 -18.10 7.86 10.86
N PHE A 66 -19.07 6.94 10.86
CA PHE A 66 -18.84 5.56 11.28
C PHE A 66 -17.89 4.82 10.33
N VAL A 67 -17.98 5.06 9.02
CA VAL A 67 -17.06 4.51 8.00
C VAL A 67 -15.65 5.00 8.22
N GLU A 68 -15.48 6.28 8.50
CA GLU A 68 -14.16 6.92 8.70
C GLU A 68 -13.48 6.55 10.05
N LEU A 69 -14.18 5.83 10.94
CA LEU A 69 -13.63 5.41 12.23
C LEU A 69 -12.75 4.15 12.06
N GLU A 70 -11.69 4.07 12.83
CA GLU A 70 -10.87 2.87 12.94
C GLU A 70 -11.64 1.65 13.48
N SER A 71 -11.27 0.45 13.08
CA SER A 71 -12.00 -0.79 13.35
C SER A 71 -12.24 -1.08 14.84
N ASP A 72 -11.35 -0.67 15.74
CA ASP A 72 -11.53 -0.82 17.19
C ASP A 72 -12.60 0.12 17.75
N GLN A 73 -12.71 1.32 17.19
CA GLN A 73 -13.76 2.29 17.52
C GLN A 73 -15.11 1.85 16.97
N GLN A 74 -15.14 1.35 15.74
CA GLN A 74 -16.33 0.74 15.15
C GLN A 74 -16.81 -0.44 15.99
N GLU A 75 -15.90 -1.34 16.40
CA GLU A 75 -16.24 -2.46 17.30
C GLU A 75 -16.82 -1.98 18.62
N LEU A 76 -16.23 -0.93 19.24
CA LEU A 76 -16.74 -0.32 20.46
C LEU A 76 -18.16 0.19 20.28
N LEU A 77 -18.44 0.92 19.20
CA LEU A 77 -19.76 1.44 18.88
C LEU A 77 -20.78 0.32 18.63
N ILE A 78 -20.42 -0.66 17.79
CA ILE A 78 -21.28 -1.80 17.49
C ILE A 78 -21.65 -2.55 18.77
N ARG A 79 -20.71 -2.77 19.68
CA ARG A 79 -20.98 -3.43 20.97
C ARG A 79 -21.90 -2.58 21.88
N GLY A 80 -21.75 -1.27 21.82
CA GLY A 80 -22.52 -0.31 22.63
C GLY A 80 -23.90 0.05 22.10
N PHE A 81 -24.18 -0.20 20.80
CA PHE A 81 -25.46 0.10 20.19
C PHE A 81 -26.56 -0.83 20.66
N SER A 82 -27.76 -0.30 20.76
CA SER A 82 -28.99 -1.10 20.76
C SER A 82 -29.19 -1.75 19.38
N ASN A 83 -30.07 -2.75 19.30
CA ASN A 83 -30.36 -3.39 18.01
C ASN A 83 -31.01 -2.43 16.99
N THR A 84 -31.70 -1.40 17.49
CA THR A 84 -32.33 -0.37 16.65
C THR A 84 -31.28 0.60 16.11
N GLU A 85 -30.38 1.08 16.98
CA GLU A 85 -29.27 1.96 16.57
C GLU A 85 -28.38 1.29 15.55
N LEU A 86 -27.97 0.03 15.77
CA LEU A 86 -27.15 -0.73 14.82
C LEU A 86 -27.86 -0.86 13.47
N LYS A 87 -29.17 -1.18 13.47
CA LYS A 87 -29.90 -1.29 12.22
C LYS A 87 -29.97 0.07 11.50
N GLU A 88 -30.22 1.16 12.21
CA GLU A 88 -30.30 2.49 11.63
C GLU A 88 -28.98 2.94 10.99
N VAL A 89 -27.84 2.55 11.55
CA VAL A 89 -26.52 2.80 10.94
C VAL A 89 -26.33 1.93 9.70
N LEU A 90 -26.56 0.62 9.80
CA LEU A 90 -26.39 -0.31 8.67
C LEU A 90 -27.32 -0.02 7.48
N ASP A 91 -28.50 0.56 7.72
CA ASP A 91 -29.45 0.94 6.67
C ASP A 91 -28.98 2.21 5.89
N GLU A 92 -28.02 2.97 6.41
CA GLU A 92 -27.44 4.16 5.77
C GLU A 92 -26.06 3.88 5.13
N LEU A 93 -25.41 2.73 5.42
CA LEU A 93 -24.11 2.38 4.86
C LEU A 93 -24.23 1.79 3.46
N TYR A 94 -23.25 2.06 2.62
CA TYR A 94 -23.08 1.38 1.36
C TYR A 94 -22.56 -0.05 1.53
N LEU A 95 -22.65 -0.84 0.47
CA LEU A 95 -22.38 -2.27 0.53
C LEU A 95 -20.89 -2.57 0.74
N ASP A 96 -20.03 -1.89 0.03
CA ASP A 96 -18.56 -1.95 0.13
C ASP A 96 -18.12 -1.62 1.55
N ASP A 97 -18.47 -0.44 2.09
CA ASP A 97 -18.20 -0.04 3.48
C ASP A 97 -18.64 -1.13 4.48
N THR A 98 -19.83 -1.72 4.26
CA THR A 98 -20.33 -2.76 5.16
C THR A 98 -19.51 -4.05 5.03
N VAL A 99 -18.98 -4.37 3.86
CA VAL A 99 -18.11 -5.54 3.64
C VAL A 99 -16.77 -5.33 4.36
N ASP A 100 -16.13 -4.17 4.18
CA ASP A 100 -14.85 -3.83 4.82
C ASP A 100 -14.97 -3.91 6.34
N ILE A 101 -16.03 -3.32 6.91
CA ILE A 101 -16.31 -3.44 8.35
C ILE A 101 -16.48 -4.91 8.78
N VAL A 102 -17.12 -5.74 7.96
CA VAL A 102 -17.33 -7.17 8.29
C VAL A 102 -16.03 -7.96 8.23
N GLU A 103 -15.14 -7.67 7.31
CA GLU A 103 -13.84 -8.34 7.17
C GLU A 103 -12.91 -8.06 8.36
N GLU A 104 -12.92 -6.85 8.87
CA GLU A 104 -12.09 -6.45 10.01
C GLU A 104 -12.65 -6.87 11.38
N MET A 105 -13.94 -7.22 11.46
CA MET A 105 -14.60 -7.45 12.75
C MET A 105 -14.47 -8.88 13.29
N PRO A 106 -14.38 -9.04 14.63
CA PRO A 106 -14.46 -10.35 15.25
C PRO A 106 -15.77 -11.10 14.95
N ALA A 107 -15.70 -12.42 14.79
CA ALA A 107 -16.83 -13.27 14.36
C ALA A 107 -18.15 -13.11 15.16
N ASN A 108 -18.09 -12.68 16.42
CA ASN A 108 -19.28 -12.39 17.23
C ASN A 108 -19.94 -11.06 16.83
N VAL A 109 -19.16 -10.08 16.40
CA VAL A 109 -19.64 -8.78 15.89
C VAL A 109 -20.21 -8.98 14.49
N VAL A 110 -19.52 -9.69 13.60
CA VAL A 110 -19.99 -10.08 12.26
C VAL A 110 -21.38 -10.72 12.34
N LYS A 111 -21.59 -11.70 13.24
CA LYS A 111 -22.91 -12.32 13.44
C LYS A 111 -23.97 -11.31 13.84
N ARG A 112 -23.62 -10.28 14.59
CA ARG A 112 -24.55 -9.25 15.02
C ARG A 112 -24.90 -8.33 13.86
N ILE A 113 -23.93 -7.89 13.06
CA ILE A 113 -24.12 -7.10 11.84
C ILE A 113 -25.04 -7.85 10.89
N LEU A 114 -24.67 -9.04 10.46
CA LEU A 114 -25.45 -9.87 9.52
C LEU A 114 -26.86 -10.20 10.01
N LYS A 115 -27.08 -10.27 11.32
CA LYS A 115 -28.42 -10.50 11.89
C LYS A 115 -29.34 -9.29 11.75
N HIS A 116 -28.78 -8.07 11.79
CA HIS A 116 -29.54 -6.82 11.79
C HIS A 116 -29.54 -6.12 10.43
N SER A 117 -28.68 -6.54 9.48
CA SER A 117 -28.71 -6.11 8.08
C SER A 117 -29.99 -6.59 7.38
N ASP A 118 -30.41 -5.82 6.39
CA ASP A 118 -31.51 -6.21 5.49
C ASP A 118 -31.21 -7.53 4.78
N PRO A 119 -32.21 -8.36 4.44
CA PRO A 119 -31.99 -9.65 3.76
C PRO A 119 -31.26 -9.54 2.42
N ASP A 120 -31.52 -8.50 1.64
CA ASP A 120 -30.87 -8.29 0.34
C ASP A 120 -29.41 -7.84 0.55
N MET A 121 -29.16 -6.89 1.45
CA MET A 121 -27.80 -6.47 1.86
C MET A 121 -26.99 -7.66 2.36
N ARG A 122 -27.55 -8.47 3.26
CA ARG A 122 -26.89 -9.69 3.77
C ARG A 122 -26.49 -10.67 2.67
N LYS A 123 -27.35 -10.80 1.66
CA LYS A 123 -27.06 -11.67 0.51
C LYS A 123 -25.89 -11.11 -0.29
N SER A 124 -25.89 -9.81 -0.56
CA SER A 124 -24.81 -9.12 -1.28
C SER A 124 -23.48 -9.19 -0.53
N ILE A 125 -23.45 -8.93 0.78
CA ILE A 125 -22.28 -9.11 1.63
C ILE A 125 -21.73 -10.55 1.49
N ASN A 126 -22.57 -11.56 1.64
CA ASN A 126 -22.14 -12.96 1.52
C ASN A 126 -21.73 -13.35 0.08
N GLU A 127 -22.10 -12.61 -0.93
CA GLU A 127 -21.63 -12.80 -2.31
C GLU A 127 -20.25 -12.19 -2.50
N ILE A 128 -20.00 -10.99 -1.99
CA ILE A 128 -18.69 -10.32 -2.06
C ILE A 128 -17.64 -11.07 -1.25
N LEU A 129 -17.93 -11.46 -0.03
CA LEU A 129 -17.03 -12.25 0.84
C LEU A 129 -16.61 -13.63 0.27
N LYS A 130 -17.07 -14.02 -0.91
CA LYS A 130 -16.59 -15.23 -1.61
C LYS A 130 -15.42 -14.95 -2.55
N TYR A 131 -15.22 -13.71 -2.92
CA TYR A 131 -14.09 -13.36 -3.74
C TYR A 131 -12.80 -13.45 -2.90
N PRO A 132 -11.68 -13.78 -3.52
CA PRO A 132 -10.38 -13.75 -2.82
C PRO A 132 -10.09 -12.35 -2.27
N GLU A 133 -9.48 -12.28 -1.10
CA GLU A 133 -8.82 -11.06 -0.62
C GLU A 133 -7.88 -10.52 -1.71
N ASP A 134 -7.67 -9.22 -1.78
CA ASP A 134 -6.85 -8.52 -2.78
C ASP A 134 -7.36 -8.63 -4.24
N SER A 135 -8.60 -9.11 -4.46
CA SER A 135 -9.20 -9.14 -5.80
C SER A 135 -10.12 -7.94 -6.02
N THR A 136 -10.32 -7.55 -7.29
CA THR A 136 -11.30 -6.52 -7.67
C THR A 136 -12.70 -6.82 -7.14
N GLY A 137 -13.04 -8.10 -7.01
CA GLY A 137 -14.35 -8.53 -6.51
C GLY A 137 -14.55 -8.29 -5.02
N SER A 138 -13.48 -8.19 -4.20
CA SER A 138 -13.59 -7.89 -2.76
C SER A 138 -13.89 -6.42 -2.51
N ILE A 139 -13.35 -5.51 -3.33
CA ILE A 139 -13.48 -4.05 -3.17
C ILE A 139 -14.61 -3.44 -4.03
N MET A 140 -15.46 -4.23 -4.68
CA MET A 140 -16.53 -3.71 -5.55
C MET A 140 -17.81 -3.48 -4.80
N THR A 141 -18.57 -2.45 -5.19
CA THR A 141 -19.97 -2.29 -4.82
C THR A 141 -20.91 -2.77 -5.91
N THR A 142 -22.09 -3.25 -5.54
CA THR A 142 -23.16 -3.59 -6.48
C THR A 142 -24.17 -2.46 -6.68
N GLU A 143 -23.91 -1.32 -6.08
CA GLU A 143 -24.82 -0.18 -6.01
C GLU A 143 -24.58 0.83 -7.13
N PHE A 144 -24.72 0.39 -8.37
CA PHE A 144 -24.56 1.18 -9.58
C PHE A 144 -25.85 1.43 -10.34
N VAL A 145 -25.84 2.36 -11.28
CA VAL A 145 -26.97 2.64 -12.19
C VAL A 145 -26.83 1.85 -13.48
N ASP A 146 -27.77 0.96 -13.73
CA ASP A 146 -27.90 0.23 -15.00
C ASP A 146 -28.96 0.87 -15.91
N LEU A 147 -28.69 0.90 -17.21
CA LEU A 147 -29.60 1.37 -18.26
C LEU A 147 -29.74 0.31 -19.37
N LYS A 148 -30.80 0.40 -20.15
CA LYS A 148 -30.98 -0.42 -21.35
C LYS A 148 -30.73 0.40 -22.61
N GLU A 149 -30.11 -0.20 -23.63
CA GLU A 149 -29.82 0.49 -24.89
C GLU A 149 -31.07 1.05 -25.62
N THR A 150 -32.23 0.45 -25.36
CA THR A 150 -33.50 0.83 -25.98
C THR A 150 -34.24 1.98 -25.28
N MET A 151 -33.75 2.42 -24.12
CA MET A 151 -34.35 3.55 -23.38
C MET A 151 -34.10 4.87 -24.07
N THR A 152 -35.03 5.83 -23.91
CA THR A 152 -34.78 7.23 -24.22
C THR A 152 -34.02 7.91 -23.08
N VAL A 153 -33.41 9.05 -23.37
CA VAL A 153 -32.75 9.89 -22.35
C VAL A 153 -33.74 10.30 -21.25
N GLU A 154 -35.00 10.64 -21.62
CA GLU A 154 -36.04 10.98 -20.66
C GLU A 154 -36.31 9.81 -19.69
N ASP A 155 -36.43 8.59 -20.21
CA ASP A 155 -36.67 7.39 -19.40
C ASP A 155 -35.46 7.05 -18.51
N ALA A 156 -34.25 7.22 -19.02
CA ALA A 156 -33.01 7.04 -18.26
C ALA A 156 -32.92 8.03 -17.10
N LEU A 157 -33.17 9.31 -17.31
CA LEU A 157 -33.19 10.33 -16.26
C LEU A 157 -34.29 10.09 -15.21
N LYS A 158 -35.47 9.61 -15.63
CA LYS A 158 -36.52 9.20 -14.68
C LYS A 158 -36.08 8.02 -13.83
N ARG A 159 -35.40 7.04 -14.44
CA ARG A 159 -34.83 5.88 -13.72
C ARG A 159 -33.79 6.32 -12.70
N ILE A 160 -32.81 7.16 -13.11
CA ILE A 160 -31.74 7.69 -12.24
C ILE A 160 -32.36 8.44 -11.05
N ARG A 161 -33.33 9.34 -11.29
CA ARG A 161 -33.98 10.09 -10.19
C ARG A 161 -34.72 9.17 -9.19
N ARG A 162 -35.17 8.03 -9.62
CA ARG A 162 -35.89 7.07 -8.77
C ARG A 162 -34.94 6.15 -7.99
N THR A 163 -33.85 5.69 -8.61
CA THR A 163 -32.96 4.67 -8.05
C THR A 163 -31.63 5.25 -7.56
N GLY A 164 -31.25 6.43 -8.00
CA GLY A 164 -29.97 7.07 -7.69
C GLY A 164 -29.73 7.38 -6.20
N PRO A 165 -30.75 7.70 -5.39
CA PRO A 165 -30.54 7.89 -3.95
C PRO A 165 -29.98 6.66 -3.22
N ASP A 166 -30.21 5.46 -3.76
CA ASP A 166 -29.74 4.19 -3.18
C ASP A 166 -28.52 3.65 -3.95
N LYS A 167 -27.78 4.52 -4.64
CA LYS A 167 -26.61 4.13 -5.45
C LYS A 167 -25.37 4.89 -5.01
N GLU A 168 -24.28 4.17 -4.96
CA GLU A 168 -22.96 4.70 -4.62
C GLU A 168 -22.61 5.92 -5.47
N THR A 169 -22.76 5.80 -6.76
CA THR A 169 -22.58 6.92 -7.69
C THR A 169 -23.55 6.89 -8.85
N ILE A 170 -23.93 8.08 -9.34
CA ILE A 170 -24.69 8.28 -10.57
C ILE A 170 -23.84 8.89 -11.68
N ASN A 171 -22.57 9.20 -11.41
CA ASN A 171 -21.69 9.90 -12.33
C ASN A 171 -21.48 9.12 -13.64
N VAL A 172 -21.44 7.80 -13.54
CA VAL A 172 -21.33 6.88 -14.67
C VAL A 172 -22.49 5.89 -14.61
N CYS A 173 -23.19 5.74 -15.73
CA CYS A 173 -24.25 4.77 -15.92
C CYS A 173 -23.78 3.68 -16.87
N TYR A 174 -24.16 2.44 -16.60
CA TYR A 174 -23.72 1.27 -17.34
C TYR A 174 -24.86 0.71 -18.18
N VAL A 175 -24.60 0.53 -19.46
CA VAL A 175 -25.62 0.03 -20.39
C VAL A 175 -25.46 -1.48 -20.53
N ILE A 176 -26.52 -2.20 -20.20
CA ILE A 176 -26.55 -3.67 -20.21
C ILE A 176 -27.64 -4.21 -21.14
N ASP A 177 -27.38 -5.40 -21.70
CA ASP A 177 -28.38 -6.16 -22.43
C ASP A 177 -29.37 -6.90 -21.50
N ASP A 178 -30.22 -7.76 -22.06
CA ASP A 178 -31.22 -8.53 -21.28
C ASP A 178 -30.60 -9.67 -20.46
N TRP A 179 -29.36 -10.05 -20.75
CA TRP A 179 -28.57 -11.05 -19.99
C TRP A 179 -27.57 -10.43 -19.03
N ARG A 180 -27.64 -9.09 -18.85
CA ARG A 180 -26.74 -8.30 -18.01
C ARG A 180 -25.31 -8.16 -18.56
N HIS A 181 -25.04 -8.48 -19.81
CA HIS A 181 -23.72 -8.17 -20.36
C HIS A 181 -23.53 -6.66 -20.49
N LEU A 182 -22.36 -6.18 -20.11
CA LEU A 182 -21.99 -4.79 -20.30
C LEU A 182 -21.80 -4.54 -21.80
N ILE A 183 -22.53 -3.58 -22.37
CA ILE A 183 -22.48 -3.22 -23.80
C ILE A 183 -22.09 -1.77 -24.07
N GLY A 184 -22.05 -0.94 -23.03
CA GLY A 184 -21.62 0.44 -23.12
C GLY A 184 -21.63 1.15 -21.78
N VAL A 185 -21.01 2.31 -21.74
CA VAL A 185 -21.00 3.23 -20.60
C VAL A 185 -21.47 4.62 -21.01
N LEU A 186 -22.00 5.37 -20.07
CA LEU A 186 -22.56 6.68 -20.34
C LEU A 186 -22.42 7.57 -19.10
N SER A 187 -21.84 8.77 -19.26
CA SER A 187 -21.76 9.70 -18.14
C SER A 187 -23.09 10.44 -17.93
N ILE A 188 -23.40 10.81 -16.69
CA ILE A 188 -24.55 11.67 -16.38
C ILE A 188 -24.45 13.00 -17.15
N ARG A 189 -23.24 13.50 -17.39
CA ARG A 189 -22.99 14.70 -18.19
C ARG A 189 -23.51 14.53 -19.62
N THR A 190 -23.25 13.38 -20.25
CA THR A 190 -23.72 13.10 -21.60
C THR A 190 -25.26 13.04 -21.63
N LEU A 191 -25.88 12.41 -20.64
CA LEU A 191 -27.36 12.37 -20.51
C LEU A 191 -27.96 13.77 -20.35
N LEU A 192 -27.36 14.63 -19.56
CA LEU A 192 -27.87 16.01 -19.34
C LEU A 192 -27.73 16.93 -20.56
N LEU A 193 -26.80 16.61 -21.47
CA LEU A 193 -26.55 17.39 -22.68
C LEU A 193 -27.22 16.85 -23.96
N ALA A 194 -27.76 15.61 -23.87
CA ALA A 194 -28.52 14.98 -24.98
C ALA A 194 -29.97 15.46 -25.02
N GLU A 195 -30.66 15.23 -26.15
CA GLU A 195 -32.08 15.49 -26.26
C GLU A 195 -32.92 14.40 -25.60
N GLU A 196 -34.11 14.76 -25.10
CA GLU A 196 -34.95 13.82 -24.32
C GLU A 196 -35.37 12.58 -25.13
N ASP A 197 -35.53 12.73 -26.46
CA ASP A 197 -35.94 11.66 -27.38
C ASP A 197 -34.76 10.79 -27.88
N ASP A 198 -33.51 11.18 -27.60
CA ASP A 198 -32.34 10.40 -28.01
C ASP A 198 -32.36 9.00 -27.37
N ILE A 199 -31.92 7.98 -28.12
CA ILE A 199 -31.84 6.60 -27.64
C ILE A 199 -30.48 6.36 -27.00
N ILE A 200 -30.46 5.73 -25.81
CA ILE A 200 -29.23 5.44 -25.06
C ILE A 200 -28.22 4.67 -25.90
N GLY A 201 -28.66 3.69 -26.69
CA GLY A 201 -27.81 2.90 -27.58
C GLY A 201 -27.07 3.71 -28.65
N ASP A 202 -27.57 4.91 -29.01
CA ASP A 202 -26.95 5.77 -30.01
C ASP A 202 -25.92 6.73 -29.41
N ILE A 203 -26.07 7.09 -28.12
CA ILE A 203 -25.22 8.06 -27.42
C ILE A 203 -24.24 7.43 -26.45
N MET A 204 -24.37 6.11 -26.15
CA MET A 204 -23.43 5.42 -25.26
C MET A 204 -22.05 5.21 -25.89
N GLU A 205 -21.05 5.17 -25.07
CA GLU A 205 -19.69 4.81 -25.46
C GLU A 205 -19.55 3.27 -25.46
N ARG A 206 -19.24 2.69 -26.62
CA ARG A 206 -19.05 1.25 -26.80
C ARG A 206 -17.60 0.81 -26.59
N ASN A 207 -16.66 1.73 -26.64
CA ASN A 207 -15.24 1.46 -26.38
C ASN A 207 -14.93 1.81 -24.90
N TYR A 208 -15.37 0.96 -24.00
CA TYR A 208 -15.19 1.13 -22.56
C TYR A 208 -14.07 0.21 -22.04
N ILE A 209 -13.56 0.56 -20.87
CA ILE A 209 -12.62 -0.26 -20.09
C ILE A 209 -13.43 -0.89 -18.96
N CYS A 210 -13.20 -2.17 -18.71
CA CYS A 210 -13.75 -2.92 -17.60
C CYS A 210 -12.68 -3.83 -17.00
N VAL A 211 -12.88 -4.29 -15.79
CA VAL A 211 -12.03 -5.24 -15.07
C VAL A 211 -12.83 -6.48 -14.71
N GLN A 212 -12.15 -7.59 -14.44
CA GLN A 212 -12.78 -8.83 -14.01
C GLN A 212 -12.76 -8.94 -12.49
N THR A 213 -13.72 -9.69 -11.93
CA THR A 213 -13.84 -9.91 -10.49
C THR A 213 -12.60 -10.54 -9.84
N LEU A 214 -11.79 -11.27 -10.61
CA LEU A 214 -10.58 -11.95 -10.12
C LEU A 214 -9.29 -11.24 -10.50
N ASP A 215 -9.39 -10.05 -11.10
CA ASP A 215 -8.22 -9.20 -11.34
C ASP A 215 -7.71 -8.68 -9.99
N ASP A 216 -6.42 -8.37 -9.93
CA ASP A 216 -5.76 -7.80 -8.77
C ASP A 216 -6.32 -6.40 -8.47
N GLN A 217 -6.59 -6.11 -7.18
CA GLN A 217 -7.13 -4.83 -6.75
C GLN A 217 -6.18 -3.66 -7.06
N GLU A 218 -4.87 -3.87 -6.93
CA GLU A 218 -3.87 -2.85 -7.23
C GLU A 218 -3.85 -2.50 -8.73
N GLU A 219 -4.00 -3.50 -9.63
CA GLU A 219 -4.09 -3.26 -11.07
C GLU A 219 -5.37 -2.48 -11.42
N THR A 220 -6.47 -2.77 -10.74
CA THR A 220 -7.76 -2.06 -10.87
C THR A 220 -7.65 -0.60 -10.40
N ALA A 221 -7.07 -0.37 -9.23
CA ALA A 221 -6.84 0.97 -8.69
C ALA A 221 -5.91 1.80 -9.60
N ARG A 222 -4.85 1.18 -10.13
CA ARG A 222 -3.97 1.82 -11.12
C ARG A 222 -4.70 2.16 -12.42
N ALA A 223 -5.64 1.31 -12.88
CA ALA A 223 -6.42 1.59 -14.08
C ALA A 223 -7.31 2.81 -13.88
N LEU A 224 -7.98 2.96 -12.72
CA LEU A 224 -8.74 4.15 -12.36
C LEU A 224 -7.88 5.42 -12.42
N GLY A 225 -6.72 5.40 -11.78
CA GLY A 225 -5.79 6.54 -11.81
C GLY A 225 -5.18 6.83 -13.18
N LYS A 226 -4.93 5.80 -14.00
CA LYS A 226 -4.33 5.96 -15.34
C LYS A 226 -5.27 6.63 -16.34
N TYR A 227 -6.56 6.34 -16.23
CA TYR A 227 -7.56 6.82 -17.16
C TYR A 227 -8.42 7.96 -16.61
N ASP A 228 -8.13 8.44 -15.41
CA ASP A 228 -8.87 9.48 -14.70
C ASP A 228 -10.38 9.14 -14.57
N PHE A 229 -10.69 7.88 -14.29
CA PHE A 229 -12.06 7.43 -14.11
C PHE A 229 -12.55 7.67 -12.67
N LEU A 230 -13.84 7.98 -12.52
CA LEU A 230 -14.49 8.09 -11.22
C LEU A 230 -15.03 6.76 -10.72
N ALA A 231 -15.32 5.84 -11.63
CA ALA A 231 -15.73 4.48 -11.34
C ALA A 231 -15.42 3.56 -12.53
N LEU A 232 -15.11 2.30 -12.26
CA LEU A 232 -14.74 1.30 -13.25
C LEU A 232 -15.68 0.11 -13.15
N PRO A 233 -16.32 -0.34 -14.26
CA PRO A 233 -17.21 -1.48 -14.22
C PRO A 233 -16.47 -2.80 -14.03
N VAL A 234 -17.00 -3.64 -13.14
CA VAL A 234 -16.51 -4.98 -12.85
C VAL A 234 -17.42 -6.01 -13.52
N VAL A 235 -16.82 -6.92 -14.26
CA VAL A 235 -17.55 -7.97 -14.96
C VAL A 235 -17.10 -9.36 -14.51
N ASP A 236 -18.01 -10.34 -14.64
CA ASP A 236 -17.67 -11.73 -14.46
C ASP A 236 -17.00 -12.34 -15.71
N THR A 237 -16.63 -13.61 -15.66
CA THR A 237 -16.00 -14.34 -16.77
C THR A 237 -16.90 -14.45 -18.02
N GLU A 238 -18.20 -14.19 -17.89
CA GLU A 238 -19.16 -14.17 -18.99
C GLU A 238 -19.46 -12.75 -19.50
N ASN A 239 -18.69 -11.74 -19.04
CA ASN A 239 -18.86 -10.32 -19.35
C ASN A 239 -20.19 -9.73 -18.84
N ARG A 240 -20.74 -10.27 -17.77
CA ARG A 240 -21.90 -9.68 -17.11
C ARG A 240 -21.44 -8.66 -16.08
N LEU A 241 -22.09 -7.52 -16.07
CA LEU A 241 -21.84 -6.48 -15.07
C LEU A 241 -22.29 -6.97 -13.70
N VAL A 242 -21.35 -7.07 -12.76
CA VAL A 242 -21.57 -7.55 -11.38
C VAL A 242 -21.41 -6.46 -10.34
N GLY A 243 -20.54 -5.48 -10.59
CA GLY A 243 -20.27 -4.38 -9.68
C GLY A 243 -19.53 -3.23 -10.34
N ILE A 244 -19.10 -2.30 -9.53
CA ILE A 244 -18.19 -1.20 -9.88
C ILE A 244 -17.17 -1.04 -8.76
N VAL A 245 -16.02 -0.47 -9.09
CA VAL A 245 -15.04 0.05 -8.11
C VAL A 245 -14.97 1.55 -8.28
N THR A 246 -15.04 2.29 -7.21
CA THR A 246 -15.01 3.76 -7.22
C THR A 246 -13.60 4.29 -7.04
N VAL A 247 -13.41 5.59 -7.23
CA VAL A 247 -12.08 6.21 -7.16
C VAL A 247 -11.58 6.38 -5.74
N ASP A 248 -12.47 6.55 -4.77
CA ASP A 248 -12.19 6.62 -3.34
C ASP A 248 -11.64 5.29 -2.83
N ASP A 249 -12.33 4.16 -3.05
CA ASP A 249 -11.82 2.82 -2.75
C ASP A 249 -10.46 2.55 -3.42
N ALA A 250 -10.31 2.99 -4.68
CA ALA A 250 -9.04 2.84 -5.38
C ALA A 250 -7.90 3.66 -4.75
N ILE A 251 -8.18 4.81 -4.14
CA ILE A 251 -7.19 5.60 -3.40
C ILE A 251 -6.76 4.86 -2.13
N ASP A 252 -7.70 4.28 -1.40
CA ASP A 252 -7.43 3.52 -0.19
C ASP A 252 -6.59 2.27 -0.49
N VAL A 253 -6.97 1.49 -1.50
CA VAL A 253 -6.16 0.36 -2.00
C VAL A 253 -4.74 0.79 -2.35
N LEU A 254 -4.54 1.90 -3.08
CA LEU A 254 -3.19 2.38 -3.43
C LEU A 254 -2.38 2.81 -2.20
N GLN A 255 -3.02 3.31 -1.16
CA GLN A 255 -2.37 3.68 0.10
C GLN A 255 -1.98 2.45 0.91
N GLU A 256 -2.85 1.46 0.99
CA GLU A 256 -2.62 0.17 1.65
C GLU A 256 -1.47 -0.59 0.98
N GLU A 257 -1.52 -0.77 -0.33
CA GLU A 257 -0.47 -1.42 -1.12
C GLU A 257 0.88 -0.70 -0.99
N THR A 258 0.87 0.65 -0.97
CA THR A 258 2.09 1.43 -0.75
C THR A 258 2.66 1.18 0.64
N THR A 259 1.82 1.08 1.66
CA THR A 259 2.21 0.81 3.05
C THR A 259 2.76 -0.61 3.18
N GLU A 260 2.07 -1.58 2.59
CA GLU A 260 2.49 -2.98 2.53
C GLU A 260 3.87 -3.13 1.87
N ASP A 261 4.06 -2.50 0.71
CA ASP A 261 5.34 -2.46 -0.02
C ASP A 261 6.47 -1.88 0.86
N MET A 262 6.21 -0.78 1.58
CA MET A 262 7.19 -0.18 2.50
C MET A 262 7.57 -1.13 3.65
N GLU A 263 6.60 -1.81 4.23
CA GLU A 263 6.84 -2.78 5.32
C GLU A 263 7.59 -4.01 4.82
N LYS A 264 7.22 -4.57 3.69
CA LYS A 264 7.94 -5.68 3.03
C LYS A 264 9.38 -5.28 2.67
N MET A 265 9.59 -4.07 2.13
CA MET A 265 10.92 -3.55 1.85
C MET A 265 11.78 -3.37 3.10
N ALA A 266 11.17 -3.17 4.26
CA ALA A 266 11.85 -3.11 5.55
C ALA A 266 12.01 -4.50 6.21
N ALA A 267 11.63 -5.59 5.55
CA ALA A 267 11.58 -6.95 6.07
C ALA A 267 10.71 -7.03 7.34
N MET A 268 9.51 -6.53 7.24
CA MET A 268 8.43 -6.69 8.22
C MET A 268 7.27 -7.46 7.59
N LEU A 269 6.43 -8.08 8.40
CA LEU A 269 5.12 -8.55 7.96
C LEU A 269 4.16 -7.38 7.97
N PRO A 270 3.31 -7.24 6.95
CA PRO A 270 2.34 -6.15 6.87
C PRO A 270 1.41 -6.09 8.09
N THR A 271 0.95 -4.87 8.41
CA THR A 271 0.02 -4.61 9.51
C THR A 271 -0.97 -3.52 9.08
N ASP A 272 -2.26 -3.79 9.26
CA ASP A 272 -3.34 -2.90 8.85
C ASP A 272 -3.67 -1.82 9.89
N LYS A 273 -2.97 -1.82 11.04
CA LYS A 273 -3.25 -0.93 12.17
C LYS A 273 -2.28 0.24 12.24
N PRO A 274 -2.75 1.45 12.57
CA PRO A 274 -1.91 2.59 12.86
C PRO A 274 -0.86 2.27 13.93
N TYR A 275 0.35 2.79 13.77
CA TYR A 275 1.51 2.46 14.63
C TYR A 275 1.25 2.67 16.13
N LEU A 276 0.58 3.75 16.52
CA LEU A 276 0.32 4.06 17.92
C LEU A 276 -0.73 3.13 18.56
N ARG A 277 -1.59 2.51 17.75
CA ARG A 277 -2.63 1.58 18.20
C ARG A 277 -2.18 0.12 18.16
N THR A 278 -1.12 -0.17 17.40
CA THR A 278 -0.55 -1.52 17.35
C THR A 278 0.13 -1.85 18.67
N SER A 279 -0.24 -2.97 19.27
CA SER A 279 0.38 -3.41 20.52
C SER A 279 1.86 -3.72 20.33
N ALA A 280 2.68 -3.52 21.37
CA ALA A 280 4.10 -3.88 21.33
C ALA A 280 4.33 -5.37 21.00
N PHE A 281 3.38 -6.24 21.34
CA PHE A 281 3.46 -7.66 21.04
C PHE A 281 3.14 -7.97 19.56
N ASP A 282 2.20 -7.27 18.95
CA ASP A 282 1.90 -7.45 17.53
C ASP A 282 3.02 -6.85 16.67
N THR A 283 3.53 -5.66 17.03
CA THR A 283 4.75 -5.11 16.40
C THR A 283 5.94 -6.07 16.53
N PHE A 284 6.11 -6.76 17.65
CA PHE A 284 7.13 -7.80 17.81
C PHE A 284 6.89 -8.97 16.84
N LYS A 285 5.65 -9.46 16.72
CA LYS A 285 5.31 -10.56 15.81
C LYS A 285 5.58 -10.22 14.35
N SER A 286 5.30 -8.98 13.90
CA SER A 286 5.55 -8.58 12.53
C SER A 286 7.04 -8.51 12.17
N ARG A 287 7.92 -8.25 13.14
CA ARG A 287 9.35 -8.05 12.91
C ARG A 287 10.20 -9.30 13.13
N ILE A 288 9.86 -10.13 14.13
CA ILE A 288 10.73 -11.21 14.60
C ILE A 288 11.03 -12.31 13.57
N PRO A 289 10.08 -12.75 12.70
CA PRO A 289 10.37 -13.81 11.74
C PRO A 289 11.50 -13.44 10.78
N TRP A 290 11.47 -12.22 10.25
CA TRP A 290 12.51 -11.72 9.36
C TRP A 290 13.85 -11.50 10.05
N LEU A 291 13.84 -10.96 11.27
CA LEU A 291 15.07 -10.78 12.06
C LEU A 291 15.76 -12.13 12.36
N LEU A 292 15.01 -13.17 12.67
CA LEU A 292 15.56 -14.51 12.86
C LEU A 292 16.13 -15.10 11.56
N LEU A 293 15.43 -14.92 10.43
CA LEU A 293 15.90 -15.37 9.14
C LEU A 293 17.23 -14.68 8.76
N LEU A 294 17.29 -13.36 8.94
CA LEU A 294 18.49 -12.57 8.67
C LEU A 294 19.64 -12.91 9.60
N MET A 295 19.38 -13.19 10.88
CA MET A 295 20.37 -13.65 11.85
C MET A 295 21.00 -15.00 11.43
N VAL A 296 20.17 -15.95 10.97
CA VAL A 296 20.67 -17.24 10.44
C VAL A 296 21.49 -17.01 9.18
N SER A 297 21.02 -16.14 8.29
CA SER A 297 21.71 -15.80 7.05
C SER A 297 23.09 -15.17 7.29
N ALA A 298 23.25 -14.33 8.34
CA ALA A 298 24.53 -13.75 8.71
C ALA A 298 25.60 -14.78 9.11
N THR A 299 25.19 -16.02 9.44
CA THR A 299 26.11 -17.12 9.71
C THR A 299 26.98 -17.46 8.50
N PHE A 300 26.45 -17.34 7.29
CA PHE A 300 27.22 -17.57 6.05
C PHE A 300 28.30 -16.52 5.87
N THR A 301 28.04 -15.25 6.19
CA THR A 301 29.01 -14.17 6.18
C THR A 301 30.15 -14.45 7.16
N GLY A 302 29.81 -14.88 8.39
CA GLY A 302 30.80 -15.30 9.39
C GLY A 302 31.68 -16.47 8.92
N GLN A 303 31.10 -17.45 8.22
CA GLN A 303 31.84 -18.60 7.69
C GLN A 303 32.81 -18.19 6.57
N ILE A 304 32.41 -17.22 5.73
CA ILE A 304 33.31 -16.66 4.70
C ILE A 304 34.52 -16.00 5.38
N ILE A 305 34.31 -15.15 6.41
CA ILE A 305 35.39 -14.49 7.14
C ILE A 305 36.34 -15.52 7.73
N SER A 306 35.82 -16.55 8.41
CA SER A 306 36.63 -17.63 8.99
C SER A 306 37.45 -18.40 7.93
N SER A 307 36.92 -18.57 6.73
CA SER A 307 37.62 -19.26 5.65
C SER A 307 38.87 -18.51 5.14
N PHE A 308 39.00 -17.22 5.47
CA PHE A 308 40.14 -16.39 5.08
C PHE A 308 40.94 -15.91 6.30
N GLU A 309 40.89 -16.63 7.43
CA GLU A 309 41.60 -16.29 8.67
C GLU A 309 43.11 -16.13 8.48
N ASP A 310 43.74 -16.99 7.67
CA ASP A 310 45.16 -16.93 7.36
C ASP A 310 45.55 -15.59 6.66
N ALA A 311 44.73 -15.17 5.70
CA ALA A 311 44.96 -13.89 4.99
C ALA A 311 44.79 -12.69 5.93
N LEU A 312 43.79 -12.72 6.81
CA LEU A 312 43.54 -11.68 7.80
C LEU A 312 44.62 -11.63 8.86
N SER A 313 45.17 -12.77 9.27
CA SER A 313 46.32 -12.83 10.22
C SER A 313 47.58 -12.26 9.62
N ALA A 314 47.84 -12.48 8.31
CA ALA A 314 48.99 -11.93 7.61
C ALA A 314 48.90 -10.40 7.45
N PHE A 315 47.71 -9.86 7.23
CA PHE A 315 47.47 -8.44 7.07
C PHE A 315 46.25 -7.98 7.91
N THR A 316 46.47 -7.85 9.21
CA THR A 316 45.42 -7.47 10.18
C THR A 316 44.69 -6.16 9.82
N ILE A 317 45.39 -5.25 9.12
CA ILE A 317 44.79 -4.00 8.67
C ILE A 317 43.59 -4.20 7.71
N LEU A 318 43.51 -5.33 7.02
CA LEU A 318 42.39 -5.65 6.11
C LEU A 318 41.06 -5.80 6.87
N THR A 319 41.11 -6.30 8.10
CA THR A 319 39.93 -6.47 8.95
C THR A 319 39.19 -5.17 9.20
N ALA A 320 39.94 -4.06 9.34
CA ALA A 320 39.40 -2.74 9.64
C ALA A 320 38.50 -2.18 8.52
N TYR A 321 38.63 -2.68 7.28
CA TYR A 321 37.89 -2.16 6.11
C TYR A 321 36.74 -3.07 5.68
N ILE A 322 36.57 -4.22 6.30
CA ILE A 322 35.45 -5.12 6.04
C ILE A 322 34.09 -4.41 6.24
N PRO A 323 33.82 -3.73 7.38
CA PRO A 323 32.54 -3.06 7.59
C PRO A 323 32.24 -2.01 6.52
N MET A 324 33.26 -1.22 6.11
CA MET A 324 33.07 -0.20 5.08
C MET A 324 32.70 -0.79 3.72
N LEU A 325 33.32 -1.89 3.32
CA LEU A 325 33.06 -2.54 2.03
C LEU A 325 31.65 -3.16 2.01
N MET A 326 31.25 -3.84 3.10
CA MET A 326 29.94 -4.42 3.26
C MET A 326 28.85 -3.34 3.26
N ASP A 327 28.97 -2.34 4.11
CA ASP A 327 27.99 -1.25 4.23
C ASP A 327 27.81 -0.51 2.89
N THR A 328 28.93 -0.12 2.25
CA THR A 328 28.86 0.57 0.94
C THR A 328 28.24 -0.31 -0.14
N GLY A 329 28.58 -1.61 -0.16
CA GLY A 329 27.99 -2.57 -1.09
C GLY A 329 26.50 -2.75 -0.86
N GLY A 330 26.10 -3.01 0.38
CA GLY A 330 24.71 -3.17 0.78
C GLY A 330 23.86 -1.95 0.42
N ASN A 331 24.33 -0.75 0.75
CA ASN A 331 23.65 0.50 0.40
C ASN A 331 23.52 0.71 -1.11
N CYS A 332 24.57 0.40 -1.89
CA CYS A 332 24.50 0.49 -3.36
C CYS A 332 23.51 -0.49 -3.98
N GLY A 333 23.44 -1.70 -3.46
CA GLY A 333 22.48 -2.72 -3.90
C GLY A 333 21.05 -2.34 -3.55
N SER A 334 20.82 -1.88 -2.32
CA SER A 334 19.51 -1.43 -1.84
C SER A 334 18.96 -0.26 -2.65
N GLN A 335 19.79 0.74 -2.98
CA GLN A 335 19.39 1.86 -3.84
C GLN A 335 18.93 1.40 -5.24
N ALA A 336 19.62 0.43 -5.84
CA ALA A 336 19.22 -0.11 -7.13
C ALA A 336 17.91 -0.90 -7.01
N SER A 337 17.76 -1.71 -5.98
CA SER A 337 16.57 -2.52 -5.74
C SER A 337 15.32 -1.67 -5.54
N VAL A 338 15.34 -0.74 -4.59
CA VAL A 338 14.20 0.15 -4.30
C VAL A 338 13.76 0.91 -5.56
N THR A 339 14.72 1.38 -6.37
CA THR A 339 14.39 2.07 -7.63
C THR A 339 13.70 1.15 -8.63
N VAL A 340 14.15 -0.11 -8.73
CA VAL A 340 13.57 -1.10 -9.65
C VAL A 340 12.22 -1.59 -9.13
N ILE A 341 12.07 -1.85 -7.83
CA ILE A 341 10.79 -2.24 -7.21
C ILE A 341 9.75 -1.15 -7.49
N ARG A 342 10.06 0.12 -7.21
CA ARG A 342 9.17 1.23 -7.53
C ARG A 342 8.79 1.28 -9.01
N GLY A 343 9.76 1.10 -9.91
CA GLY A 343 9.47 1.07 -11.35
C GLY A 343 8.56 -0.10 -11.77
N LEU A 344 8.68 -1.25 -11.09
CA LEU A 344 7.80 -2.41 -11.28
C LEU A 344 6.40 -2.16 -10.73
N SER A 345 6.28 -1.55 -9.55
CA SER A 345 5.01 -1.17 -8.93
C SER A 345 4.26 -0.12 -9.76
N LEU A 346 4.94 0.86 -10.34
CA LEU A 346 4.33 1.87 -11.20
C LEU A 346 4.07 1.39 -12.66
N GLY A 347 4.45 0.16 -13.00
CA GLY A 347 4.35 -0.33 -14.38
C GLY A 347 5.29 0.36 -15.38
N GLU A 348 6.30 1.10 -14.90
CA GLU A 348 7.32 1.76 -15.73
C GLU A 348 8.39 0.80 -16.25
N ILE A 349 8.56 -0.32 -15.56
CA ILE A 349 9.56 -1.37 -15.86
C ILE A 349 8.86 -2.72 -15.92
N GLU A 350 9.17 -3.48 -16.98
CA GLU A 350 8.75 -4.88 -17.12
C GLU A 350 9.98 -5.80 -17.16
N PHE A 351 9.74 -7.12 -17.02
CA PHE A 351 10.83 -8.10 -17.17
C PHE A 351 11.51 -8.04 -18.55
N SER A 352 10.80 -7.63 -19.60
CA SER A 352 11.34 -7.39 -20.93
C SER A 352 12.46 -6.36 -20.96
N ASP A 353 12.47 -5.42 -20.01
CA ASP A 353 13.44 -4.33 -19.91
C ASP A 353 14.70 -4.71 -19.14
N LEU A 354 14.83 -5.97 -18.69
CA LEU A 354 15.95 -6.44 -17.87
C LEU A 354 17.31 -5.98 -18.42
N ILE A 355 17.56 -6.11 -19.72
CA ILE A 355 18.85 -5.75 -20.34
C ILE A 355 19.07 -4.23 -20.26
N GLN A 356 18.02 -3.44 -20.46
CA GLN A 356 18.11 -1.97 -20.40
C GLN A 356 18.37 -1.50 -18.97
N VAL A 357 17.68 -2.09 -17.98
CA VAL A 357 17.86 -1.80 -16.55
C VAL A 357 19.27 -2.16 -16.11
N VAL A 358 19.73 -3.38 -16.40
CA VAL A 358 21.09 -3.83 -16.06
C VAL A 358 22.16 -2.92 -16.72
N TRP A 359 21.97 -2.57 -17.99
CA TRP A 359 22.90 -1.67 -18.68
C TRP A 359 22.93 -0.26 -18.08
N LYS A 360 21.78 0.24 -17.65
CA LYS A 360 21.68 1.52 -16.94
C LYS A 360 22.44 1.46 -15.59
N GLU A 361 22.16 0.41 -14.80
CA GLU A 361 22.80 0.24 -13.49
C GLU A 361 24.32 -0.05 -13.62
N CYS A 362 24.79 -0.71 -14.64
CA CYS A 362 26.22 -0.84 -14.92
C CYS A 362 26.92 0.51 -15.14
N ARG A 363 26.29 1.43 -15.87
CA ARG A 363 26.84 2.79 -16.05
C ARG A 363 26.84 3.57 -14.75
N VAL A 364 25.78 3.48 -13.97
CA VAL A 364 25.69 4.11 -12.64
C VAL A 364 26.74 3.52 -11.70
N ALA A 365 26.91 2.19 -11.72
CA ALA A 365 27.95 1.50 -10.93
C ALA A 365 29.36 1.96 -11.25
N LEU A 366 29.66 2.17 -12.52
CA LEU A 366 30.97 2.68 -12.95
C LEU A 366 31.21 4.11 -12.42
N LEU A 367 30.23 4.99 -12.54
CA LEU A 367 30.31 6.35 -12.04
C LEU A 367 30.45 6.39 -10.51
N CYS A 368 29.55 5.73 -9.79
CA CYS A 368 29.60 5.65 -8.33
C CYS A 368 30.87 4.99 -7.84
N GLY A 369 31.25 3.85 -8.42
CA GLY A 369 32.43 3.09 -8.02
C GLY A 369 33.75 3.89 -8.20
N THR A 370 33.87 4.60 -9.31
CA THR A 370 35.10 5.44 -9.54
C THR A 370 35.17 6.62 -8.59
N VAL A 371 34.06 7.31 -8.34
CA VAL A 371 34.05 8.45 -7.39
C VAL A 371 34.28 7.96 -5.96
N LEU A 372 33.61 6.88 -5.53
CA LEU A 372 33.81 6.31 -4.20
C LEU A 372 35.24 5.79 -4.00
N ALA A 373 35.81 5.11 -5.00
CA ALA A 373 37.19 4.63 -4.92
C ALA A 373 38.19 5.79 -4.84
N GLY A 374 38.01 6.85 -5.61
CA GLY A 374 38.86 8.05 -5.55
C GLY A 374 38.77 8.74 -4.19
N ALA A 375 37.55 8.95 -3.70
CA ALA A 375 37.34 9.54 -2.37
C ALA A 375 37.93 8.66 -1.24
N ASN A 376 37.71 7.34 -1.32
CA ASN A 376 38.27 6.40 -0.35
C ASN A 376 39.79 6.33 -0.41
N PHE A 377 40.38 6.36 -1.60
CA PHE A 377 41.86 6.43 -1.72
C PHE A 377 42.44 7.68 -1.05
N ALA A 378 41.80 8.84 -1.30
CA ALA A 378 42.18 10.08 -0.63
C ALA A 378 42.03 9.99 0.89
N LYS A 379 40.90 9.43 1.37
CA LYS A 379 40.67 9.16 2.80
C LYS A 379 41.75 8.27 3.39
N LEU A 380 42.09 7.15 2.75
CA LEU A 380 43.10 6.20 3.21
C LEU A 380 44.48 6.85 3.32
N MET A 381 44.86 7.69 2.35
CA MET A 381 46.18 8.34 2.35
C MET A 381 46.25 9.54 3.28
N LEU A 382 45.18 10.34 3.40
CA LEU A 382 45.19 11.56 4.20
C LEU A 382 44.77 11.32 5.65
N LEU A 383 43.64 10.64 5.88
CA LEU A 383 43.12 10.43 7.23
C LEU A 383 43.78 9.21 7.89
N ASP A 384 43.64 8.04 7.27
CA ASP A 384 44.08 6.80 7.92
C ASP A 384 45.60 6.72 8.07
N ARG A 385 46.37 7.10 7.04
CA ARG A 385 47.85 7.05 7.07
C ARG A 385 48.48 8.25 7.76
N MET A 386 48.02 9.48 7.48
CA MET A 386 48.69 10.69 8.01
C MET A 386 48.16 11.12 9.38
N VAL A 387 46.87 11.01 9.63
CA VAL A 387 46.25 11.43 10.90
C VAL A 387 46.21 10.30 11.91
N PHE A 388 45.74 9.13 11.53
CA PHE A 388 45.61 7.97 12.44
C PHE A 388 46.89 7.11 12.49
N HIS A 389 47.89 7.39 11.65
CA HIS A 389 49.18 6.69 11.59
C HIS A 389 49.02 5.16 11.36
N ASN A 390 47.96 4.74 10.69
CA ASN A 390 47.79 3.35 10.35
C ASN A 390 48.81 2.89 9.30
N PRO A 391 49.35 1.66 9.40
CA PRO A 391 50.39 1.16 8.48
C PRO A 391 49.81 0.76 7.12
N ILE A 392 49.20 1.71 6.42
CA ILE A 392 48.58 1.48 5.10
C ILE A 392 49.62 1.72 4.01
N THR A 393 49.88 0.66 3.25
CA THR A 393 50.69 0.76 2.03
C THR A 393 49.83 1.17 0.84
N VAL A 394 50.46 1.72 -0.21
CA VAL A 394 49.74 2.05 -1.45
C VAL A 394 49.09 0.78 -2.06
N THR A 395 49.71 -0.38 -1.95
CA THR A 395 49.20 -1.66 -2.44
C THR A 395 47.94 -2.05 -1.68
N VAL A 396 47.90 -1.96 -0.35
CA VAL A 396 46.73 -2.24 0.47
C VAL A 396 45.60 -1.26 0.10
N ALA A 397 45.89 0.02 -0.06
CA ALA A 397 44.90 1.01 -0.47
C ALA A 397 44.32 0.70 -1.86
N ALA A 398 45.19 0.26 -2.80
CA ALA A 398 44.74 -0.14 -4.14
C ALA A 398 43.81 -1.39 -4.10
N VAL A 399 44.13 -2.39 -3.27
CA VAL A 399 43.28 -3.56 -3.05
C VAL A 399 41.91 -3.13 -2.55
N ILE A 400 41.84 -2.29 -1.51
CA ILE A 400 40.59 -1.82 -0.92
C ILE A 400 39.75 -1.05 -1.96
N CYS A 401 40.37 -0.10 -2.70
CA CYS A 401 39.70 0.71 -3.70
C CYS A 401 39.19 -0.12 -4.91
N LEU A 402 40.00 -1.08 -5.39
CA LEU A 402 39.61 -1.97 -6.47
C LEU A 402 38.43 -2.88 -6.05
N THR A 403 38.53 -3.43 -4.84
CA THR A 403 37.44 -4.18 -4.24
C THR A 403 36.15 -3.35 -4.18
N LEU A 404 36.26 -2.10 -3.73
CA LEU A 404 35.11 -1.20 -3.63
C LEU A 404 34.41 -1.00 -4.97
N VAL A 405 35.18 -0.76 -6.06
CA VAL A 405 34.59 -0.64 -7.41
C VAL A 405 33.86 -1.91 -7.83
N CYS A 406 34.50 -3.08 -7.65
CA CYS A 406 33.89 -4.36 -8.03
C CYS A 406 32.68 -4.70 -7.16
N THR A 407 32.73 -4.38 -5.86
CA THR A 407 31.60 -4.57 -4.95
C THR A 407 30.41 -3.71 -5.36
N VAL A 408 30.63 -2.42 -5.64
CA VAL A 408 29.55 -1.52 -6.10
C VAL A 408 28.93 -2.02 -7.39
N PHE A 409 29.77 -2.52 -8.31
CA PHE A 409 29.29 -3.07 -9.56
C PHE A 409 28.43 -4.35 -9.36
N ALA A 410 28.93 -5.30 -8.57
CA ALA A 410 28.19 -6.53 -8.25
C ALA A 410 26.90 -6.23 -7.49
N ALA A 411 26.95 -5.32 -6.50
CA ALA A 411 25.82 -4.91 -5.69
C ALA A 411 24.68 -4.34 -6.53
N LYS A 412 24.99 -3.43 -7.46
CA LYS A 412 23.97 -2.82 -8.31
C LYS A 412 23.35 -3.81 -9.29
N ILE A 413 24.15 -4.74 -9.82
CA ILE A 413 23.61 -5.81 -10.68
C ILE A 413 22.68 -6.72 -9.89
N VAL A 414 23.09 -7.19 -8.72
CA VAL A 414 22.24 -8.03 -7.85
C VAL A 414 20.98 -7.26 -7.44
N GLY A 415 21.13 -6.00 -7.02
CA GLY A 415 20.02 -5.16 -6.60
C GLY A 415 18.98 -4.92 -7.68
N CYS A 416 19.36 -4.75 -8.94
CA CYS A 416 18.40 -4.56 -10.02
C CYS A 416 17.83 -5.87 -10.58
N MET A 417 18.59 -6.98 -10.55
CA MET A 417 18.13 -8.24 -11.12
C MET A 417 17.17 -9.00 -10.21
N LEU A 418 17.39 -9.00 -8.89
CA LEU A 418 16.60 -9.81 -7.96
C LEU A 418 15.10 -9.46 -7.99
N PRO A 419 14.68 -8.18 -7.90
CA PRO A 419 13.25 -7.83 -7.98
C PRO A 419 12.60 -8.24 -9.30
N LEU A 420 13.30 -8.03 -10.42
CA LEU A 420 12.82 -8.44 -11.75
C LEU A 420 12.63 -9.95 -11.88
N LEU A 421 13.56 -10.72 -11.31
CA LEU A 421 13.47 -12.18 -11.30
C LEU A 421 12.36 -12.65 -10.37
N ALA A 422 12.18 -12.00 -9.20
CA ALA A 422 11.10 -12.30 -8.26
C ALA A 422 9.74 -12.15 -8.94
N LYS A 423 9.48 -11.00 -9.59
CA LYS A 423 8.23 -10.78 -10.33
C LYS A 423 7.99 -11.83 -11.41
N LYS A 424 9.05 -12.23 -12.15
CA LYS A 424 8.94 -13.26 -13.21
C LYS A 424 8.50 -14.62 -12.69
N ILE A 425 8.90 -15.00 -11.48
CA ILE A 425 8.55 -16.30 -10.88
C ILE A 425 7.31 -16.23 -10.00
N GLY A 426 6.62 -15.06 -9.97
CA GLY A 426 5.38 -14.86 -9.21
C GLY A 426 5.61 -14.56 -7.72
N PHE A 427 6.82 -14.11 -7.34
CA PHE A 427 7.09 -13.60 -6.02
C PHE A 427 6.99 -12.08 -5.99
N ASP A 428 6.53 -11.53 -4.89
CA ASP A 428 6.48 -10.10 -4.68
C ASP A 428 7.90 -9.49 -4.71
N PRO A 429 8.15 -8.51 -5.60
CA PRO A 429 9.45 -7.85 -5.70
C PRO A 429 9.86 -7.09 -4.42
N ALA A 430 8.91 -6.58 -3.64
CA ALA A 430 9.16 -5.81 -2.43
C ALA A 430 9.90 -6.64 -1.36
N VAL A 431 9.63 -7.93 -1.28
CA VAL A 431 10.33 -8.87 -0.38
C VAL A 431 11.82 -8.98 -0.73
N MET A 432 12.20 -8.75 -2.00
CA MET A 432 13.60 -8.79 -2.45
C MET A 432 14.34 -7.45 -2.22
N ALA A 433 13.90 -6.67 -1.23
CA ALA A 433 14.45 -5.37 -0.93
C ALA A 433 15.66 -5.41 0.04
N SER A 434 15.89 -4.31 0.70
CA SER A 434 17.12 -3.93 1.37
C SER A 434 17.79 -5.02 2.24
N PRO A 435 17.12 -5.66 3.21
CA PRO A 435 17.81 -6.59 4.11
C PRO A 435 18.25 -7.90 3.45
N PHE A 436 17.50 -8.37 2.46
CA PHE A 436 17.85 -9.58 1.72
C PHE A 436 19.04 -9.32 0.78
N ILE A 437 19.02 -8.19 0.08
CA ILE A 437 20.10 -7.76 -0.81
C ILE A 437 21.38 -7.50 -0.04
N THR A 438 21.32 -6.81 1.10
CA THR A 438 22.53 -6.54 1.91
C THR A 438 23.21 -7.84 2.30
N THR A 439 22.48 -8.86 2.73
CA THR A 439 23.07 -10.15 3.08
C THR A 439 23.80 -10.83 1.90
N ILE A 440 23.21 -10.80 0.71
CA ILE A 440 23.83 -11.38 -0.49
C ILE A 440 25.08 -10.55 -0.88
N VAL A 441 24.93 -9.24 -0.89
CA VAL A 441 26.02 -8.32 -1.26
C VAL A 441 27.16 -8.38 -0.28
N ASP A 442 26.90 -8.53 1.01
CA ASP A 442 27.94 -8.71 2.04
C ASP A 442 28.79 -9.94 1.77
N ALA A 443 28.16 -11.07 1.49
CA ALA A 443 28.88 -12.29 1.12
C ALA A 443 29.72 -12.10 -0.16
N LEU A 444 29.15 -11.48 -1.20
CA LEU A 444 29.86 -11.20 -2.45
C LEU A 444 31.01 -10.22 -2.23
N SER A 445 30.81 -9.16 -1.45
CA SER A 445 31.83 -8.16 -1.13
C SER A 445 33.04 -8.78 -0.47
N LEU A 446 32.82 -9.67 0.51
CA LEU A 446 33.88 -10.37 1.19
C LEU A 446 34.64 -11.35 0.26
N LEU A 447 33.91 -12.09 -0.56
CA LEU A 447 34.54 -13.00 -1.54
C LEU A 447 35.41 -12.24 -2.54
N ILE A 448 34.93 -11.11 -3.05
CA ILE A 448 35.69 -10.23 -3.94
C ILE A 448 36.91 -9.68 -3.22
N TYR A 449 36.72 -9.17 -1.99
CA TYR A 449 37.77 -8.58 -1.18
C TYR A 449 38.91 -9.57 -0.93
N PHE A 450 38.61 -10.73 -0.41
CA PHE A 450 39.62 -11.72 -0.10
C PHE A 450 40.30 -12.31 -1.34
N ARG A 451 39.59 -12.42 -2.46
CA ARG A 451 40.19 -12.82 -3.73
C ARG A 451 41.19 -11.80 -4.24
N PHE A 452 40.88 -10.51 -4.17
CA PHE A 452 41.83 -9.46 -4.55
C PHE A 452 43.01 -9.36 -3.55
N ALA A 453 42.72 -9.50 -2.26
CA ALA A 453 43.77 -9.52 -1.25
C ALA A 453 44.76 -10.67 -1.49
N SER A 454 44.26 -11.89 -1.69
CA SER A 454 45.09 -13.07 -1.97
C SER A 454 45.90 -12.91 -3.27
N PHE A 455 45.27 -12.42 -4.31
CA PHE A 455 45.95 -12.25 -5.62
C PHE A 455 46.98 -11.16 -5.63
N LEU A 456 46.72 -9.99 -5.05
CA LEU A 456 47.61 -8.80 -5.13
C LEU A 456 48.63 -8.72 -4.00
N LEU A 457 48.34 -9.33 -2.86
CA LEU A 457 49.29 -9.35 -1.70
C LEU A 457 50.05 -10.65 -1.60
N GLY A 458 49.70 -11.67 -2.40
CA GLY A 458 50.41 -12.95 -2.44
C GLY A 458 50.21 -13.84 -1.25
N ILE A 459 48.97 -13.80 -0.66
CA ILE A 459 48.61 -14.54 0.55
C ILE A 459 47.80 -15.78 0.20
#